data_c736b352395dc810d00b334d470e9f8f
#
_entry.id   c736b352395dc810d00b334d470e9f8f
#
_cell.length_a   1.000
_cell.length_b   1.000
_cell.length_c   1.000
_cell.angle_alpha   90.00
_cell.angle_beta   90.00
_cell.angle_gamma   90.00
#
_symmetry.space_group_name_H-M   'P 1'
#
loop_
_entity.id
_entity.type
_entity.pdbx_description
1 polymer ?
#
loop_
_entity_poly.entity_id
_entity_poly.type
_entity_poly.pdbx_seq_one_letter_code
_entity_poly.pdbx_strand_id
1 'polypeptide(L)'
;MESKKRLDLISLTSIPLVMTLGNSMLIPVLPSIQKKLEISSFQVSMIITVYSIVAILLIPIAGYLSDRIGRKKVIIPSLIITGIGGLVTGWAAWKINDPYWIILLGRLLQGIGSAGAAPVVLPLVGDMFKNEKEVSSGLGLIETSNTFGKVISPIVGAVLASVIWHLPFWFIPLFCFISIVLVFFLVKVPKADDKKPPLFHDFVKSFKKTFKYNNRWLIAIFSIGGIIMFVLFGILFYLSTTLEEMFGITGIQKGLVLAIPLLALSIASYIAGKKIGQNKAVMKWLTFSGSLLLSISLLSAIFTDEIYFLLGILFISGIGIGTTLPCLDALITEGIEKEARGTITSLYSSMRFVGVALGPPIYAIIMKSDHNMVFYISAAASFIASTFAFFAIKPEKEKGENIKEENLMKKSPYRLSDY
;
A
#
# COMPACT_ATOMS: atom_id res chain seq x y z
N MET A 1 16.81 -22.81 -2.13
CA MET A 1 16.30 -22.31 -0.83
C MET A 1 16.07 -23.49 0.11
N GLU A 2 16.69 -23.52 1.25
CA GLU A 2 16.50 -24.58 2.24
C GLU A 2 15.03 -24.64 2.72
N SER A 3 14.49 -25.85 2.91
CA SER A 3 13.07 -26.05 3.29
C SER A 3 12.66 -25.25 4.54
N LYS A 4 13.59 -25.08 5.47
CA LYS A 4 13.39 -24.34 6.73
C LYS A 4 13.18 -22.83 6.51
N LYS A 5 13.96 -22.21 5.63
CA LYS A 5 13.84 -20.80 5.26
C LYS A 5 12.56 -20.52 4.46
N ARG A 6 12.03 -21.53 3.77
CA ARG A 6 10.76 -21.44 3.05
C ARG A 6 9.57 -21.33 4.01
N LEU A 7 9.59 -22.07 5.14
CA LEU A 7 8.58 -21.97 6.18
C LEU A 7 8.62 -20.61 6.89
N ASP A 8 9.81 -20.09 7.16
CA ASP A 8 9.99 -18.76 7.74
C ASP A 8 9.36 -17.68 6.82
N LEU A 9 9.58 -17.74 5.51
CA LEU A 9 9.00 -16.83 4.54
C LEU A 9 7.47 -16.94 4.47
N ILE A 10 6.92 -18.16 4.40
CA ILE A 10 5.47 -18.38 4.41
C ILE A 10 4.85 -17.78 5.66
N SER A 11 5.52 -17.92 6.81
CA SER A 11 5.04 -17.31 8.06
C SER A 11 5.04 -15.78 7.99
N LEU A 12 6.07 -15.18 7.37
CA LEU A 12 6.15 -13.72 7.19
C LEU A 12 5.09 -13.19 6.22
N THR A 13 4.65 -13.97 5.22
CA THR A 13 3.59 -13.55 4.30
C THR A 13 2.24 -13.38 5.00
N SER A 14 2.02 -14.05 6.14
CA SER A 14 0.79 -13.88 6.93
C SER A 14 0.62 -12.45 7.44
N ILE A 15 1.71 -11.72 7.69
CA ILE A 15 1.65 -10.37 8.28
C ILE A 15 1.01 -9.36 7.30
N PRO A 16 1.55 -9.13 6.06
CA PRO A 16 0.92 -8.23 5.12
C PRO A 16 -0.49 -8.69 4.73
N LEU A 17 -0.74 -10.00 4.64
CA LEU A 17 -2.06 -10.54 4.39
C LEU A 17 -3.05 -10.10 5.48
N VAL A 18 -2.73 -10.32 6.75
CA VAL A 18 -3.58 -9.97 7.90
C VAL A 18 -3.79 -8.45 7.99
N MET A 19 -2.74 -7.65 7.79
CA MET A 19 -2.86 -6.18 7.82
C MET A 19 -3.74 -5.65 6.68
N THR A 20 -3.61 -6.22 5.49
CA THR A 20 -4.44 -5.86 4.33
C THR A 20 -5.88 -6.31 4.52
N LEU A 21 -6.11 -7.55 5.00
CA LEU A 21 -7.44 -8.03 5.36
C LEU A 21 -8.07 -7.11 6.41
N GLY A 22 -7.38 -6.81 7.50
CA GLY A 22 -7.89 -6.02 8.61
C GLY A 22 -8.36 -4.61 8.24
N ASN A 23 -7.80 -4.01 7.17
CA ASN A 23 -8.24 -2.71 6.70
C ASN A 23 -9.24 -2.80 5.55
N SER A 24 -8.94 -3.59 4.52
CA SER A 24 -9.71 -3.57 3.27
C SER A 24 -11.01 -4.37 3.33
N MET A 25 -11.13 -5.39 4.21
CA MET A 25 -12.37 -6.15 4.34
C MET A 25 -13.53 -5.34 4.94
N LEU A 26 -13.25 -4.17 5.53
CA LEU A 26 -14.30 -3.29 6.05
C LEU A 26 -14.96 -2.47 4.94
N ILE A 27 -14.31 -2.25 3.80
CA ILE A 27 -14.80 -1.40 2.71
C ILE A 27 -16.21 -1.85 2.23
N PRO A 28 -16.46 -3.12 1.90
CA PRO A 28 -17.80 -3.57 1.50
C PRO A 28 -18.84 -3.47 2.62
N VAL A 29 -18.39 -3.39 3.87
CA VAL A 29 -19.26 -3.38 5.05
C VAL A 29 -19.61 -1.95 5.48
N LEU A 30 -18.86 -0.93 5.06
CA LEU A 30 -19.07 0.46 5.48
C LEU A 30 -20.50 0.96 5.30
N PRO A 31 -21.19 0.76 4.15
CA PRO A 31 -22.59 1.20 4.01
C PRO A 31 -23.54 0.49 5.00
N SER A 32 -23.30 -0.79 5.28
CA SER A 32 -24.08 -1.53 6.28
C SER A 32 -23.82 -1.03 7.70
N ILE A 33 -22.57 -0.68 8.03
CA ILE A 33 -22.21 -0.05 9.31
C ILE A 33 -22.90 1.32 9.42
N GLN A 34 -22.86 2.13 8.34
CA GLN A 34 -23.49 3.44 8.28
C GLN A 34 -24.98 3.37 8.62
N LYS A 35 -25.72 2.44 7.99
CA LYS A 35 -27.14 2.23 8.24
C LYS A 35 -27.43 1.72 9.65
N LYS A 36 -26.61 0.78 10.16
CA LYS A 36 -26.81 0.17 11.49
C LYS A 36 -26.53 1.14 12.64
N LEU A 37 -25.59 2.05 12.48
CA LEU A 37 -25.21 3.02 13.50
C LEU A 37 -25.88 4.39 13.29
N GLU A 38 -26.68 4.55 12.23
CA GLU A 38 -27.34 5.80 11.85
C GLU A 38 -26.38 7.00 11.76
N ILE A 39 -25.16 6.75 11.24
CA ILE A 39 -24.10 7.75 11.11
C ILE A 39 -23.97 8.24 9.68
N SER A 40 -23.34 9.41 9.50
CA SER A 40 -23.11 9.99 8.18
C SER A 40 -22.04 9.21 7.37
N SER A 41 -22.06 9.37 6.04
CA SER A 41 -21.04 8.80 5.15
C SER A 41 -19.61 9.29 5.50
N PHE A 42 -19.49 10.53 5.99
CA PHE A 42 -18.22 11.04 6.51
C PHE A 42 -17.79 10.28 7.78
N GLN A 43 -18.68 10.08 8.73
CA GLN A 43 -18.38 9.37 9.97
C GLN A 43 -17.97 7.92 9.71
N VAL A 44 -18.67 7.22 8.81
CA VAL A 44 -18.29 5.82 8.48
C VAL A 44 -16.94 5.77 7.77
N SER A 45 -16.60 6.76 6.94
CA SER A 45 -15.26 6.82 6.31
C SER A 45 -14.13 6.99 7.32
N MET A 46 -14.40 7.63 8.48
CA MET A 46 -13.41 7.78 9.56
C MET A 46 -12.93 6.44 10.13
N ILE A 47 -13.70 5.36 9.98
CA ILE A 47 -13.30 4.01 10.38
C ILE A 47 -12.02 3.56 9.64
N ILE A 48 -11.86 3.95 8.37
CA ILE A 48 -10.63 3.68 7.58
C ILE A 48 -9.57 4.76 7.85
N THR A 49 -10.00 6.00 7.96
CA THR A 49 -9.11 7.18 8.08
C THR A 49 -8.33 7.18 9.39
N VAL A 50 -8.97 6.95 10.54
CA VAL A 50 -8.31 6.97 11.88
C VAL A 50 -7.21 5.91 11.95
N TYR A 51 -7.46 4.71 11.45
CA TYR A 51 -6.44 3.67 11.33
C TYR A 51 -5.22 4.17 10.53
N SER A 52 -5.47 4.82 9.40
CA SER A 52 -4.43 5.27 8.47
C SER A 52 -3.64 6.46 9.00
N ILE A 53 -4.29 7.44 9.66
CA ILE A 53 -3.61 8.61 10.25
C ILE A 53 -2.58 8.17 11.28
N VAL A 54 -2.93 7.23 12.16
CA VAL A 54 -2.00 6.72 13.17
C VAL A 54 -0.83 5.98 12.51
N ALA A 55 -1.12 5.17 11.49
CA ALA A 55 -0.08 4.47 10.74
C ALA A 55 0.90 5.45 10.08
N ILE A 56 0.43 6.57 9.48
CA ILE A 56 1.28 7.60 8.87
C ILE A 56 2.35 8.09 9.85
N LEU A 57 1.95 8.40 11.07
CA LEU A 57 2.85 8.96 12.08
C LEU A 57 3.83 7.92 12.65
N LEU A 58 3.37 6.69 12.82
CA LEU A 58 4.11 5.67 13.55
C LEU A 58 4.96 4.75 12.66
N ILE A 59 4.71 4.65 11.37
CA ILE A 59 5.51 3.80 10.46
C ILE A 59 7.00 4.15 10.50
N PRO A 60 7.43 5.42 10.38
CA PRO A 60 8.86 5.76 10.45
C PRO A 60 9.48 5.45 11.82
N ILE A 61 8.71 5.67 12.90
CA ILE A 61 9.14 5.39 14.28
C ILE A 61 9.30 3.88 14.49
N ALA A 62 8.34 3.09 14.03
CA ALA A 62 8.39 1.64 14.14
C ALA A 62 9.53 1.04 13.30
N GLY A 63 9.79 1.60 12.12
CA GLY A 63 10.95 1.25 11.29
C GLY A 63 12.25 1.45 12.07
N TYR A 64 12.48 2.67 12.59
CA TYR A 64 13.64 2.97 13.44
C TYR A 64 13.74 2.04 14.67
N LEU A 65 12.63 1.84 15.37
CA LEU A 65 12.58 1.00 16.56
C LEU A 65 12.95 -0.46 16.23
N SER A 66 12.49 -0.95 15.09
CA SER A 66 12.77 -2.32 14.64
C SER A 66 14.26 -2.56 14.32
N ASP A 67 14.96 -1.53 13.83
CA ASP A 67 16.40 -1.57 13.62
C ASP A 67 17.16 -1.61 14.96
N ARG A 68 16.61 -0.97 15.99
CA ARG A 68 17.27 -0.82 17.28
C ARG A 68 17.07 -2.01 18.21
N ILE A 69 15.84 -2.48 18.38
CA ILE A 69 15.51 -3.54 19.36
C ILE A 69 15.30 -4.91 18.72
N GLY A 70 15.29 -4.96 17.39
CA GLY A 70 15.14 -6.16 16.59
C GLY A 70 13.74 -6.31 15.97
N ARG A 71 13.70 -6.77 14.72
CA ARG A 71 12.48 -6.86 13.89
C ARG A 71 11.34 -7.62 14.57
N LYS A 72 11.61 -8.85 15.03
CA LYS A 72 10.60 -9.72 15.64
C LYS A 72 10.03 -9.14 16.93
N LYS A 73 10.86 -8.40 17.70
CA LYS A 73 10.47 -7.73 18.94
C LYS A 73 9.53 -6.54 18.72
N VAL A 74 9.45 -6.01 17.50
CA VAL A 74 8.50 -4.98 17.10
C VAL A 74 7.27 -5.62 16.47
N ILE A 75 7.43 -6.60 15.58
CA ILE A 75 6.33 -7.24 14.86
C ILE A 75 5.33 -7.91 15.82
N ILE A 76 5.79 -8.71 16.78
CA ILE A 76 4.89 -9.47 17.67
C ILE A 76 4.03 -8.55 18.52
N PRO A 77 4.57 -7.57 19.29
CA PRO A 77 3.74 -6.62 20.03
C PRO A 77 2.79 -5.83 19.12
N SER A 78 3.22 -5.49 17.91
CA SER A 78 2.39 -4.79 16.93
C SER A 78 1.18 -5.61 16.50
N LEU A 79 1.35 -6.91 16.25
CA LEU A 79 0.24 -7.82 15.95
C LEU A 79 -0.70 -7.98 17.17
N ILE A 80 -0.15 -8.02 18.39
CA ILE A 80 -0.95 -8.08 19.64
C ILE A 80 -1.81 -6.81 19.77
N ILE A 81 -1.23 -5.62 19.58
CA ILE A 81 -1.95 -4.34 19.66
C ILE A 81 -3.05 -4.29 18.58
N THR A 82 -2.77 -4.75 17.36
CA THR A 82 -3.77 -4.86 16.30
C THR A 82 -4.92 -5.78 16.68
N GLY A 83 -4.59 -6.94 17.26
CA GLY A 83 -5.58 -7.91 17.77
C GLY A 83 -6.45 -7.34 18.88
N ILE A 84 -5.84 -6.66 19.87
CA ILE A 84 -6.57 -5.96 20.93
C ILE A 84 -7.51 -4.91 20.35
N GLY A 85 -7.05 -4.11 19.38
CA GLY A 85 -7.91 -3.15 18.68
C GLY A 85 -9.09 -3.83 17.99
N GLY A 86 -8.89 -5.02 17.41
CA GLY A 86 -9.96 -5.84 16.83
C GLY A 86 -10.97 -6.34 17.88
N LEU A 87 -10.48 -6.79 19.05
CA LEU A 87 -11.34 -7.19 20.17
C LEU A 87 -12.17 -6.00 20.68
N VAL A 88 -11.56 -4.83 20.84
CA VAL A 88 -12.24 -3.60 21.30
C VAL A 88 -13.34 -3.21 20.32
N THR A 89 -13.06 -3.18 19.00
CA THR A 89 -14.07 -2.85 17.99
C THR A 89 -15.18 -3.89 17.92
N GLY A 90 -14.83 -5.18 17.93
CA GLY A 90 -15.82 -6.26 17.88
C GLY A 90 -16.74 -6.29 19.08
N TRP A 91 -16.18 -6.13 20.29
CA TRP A 91 -16.95 -6.08 21.53
C TRP A 91 -17.86 -4.85 21.58
N ALA A 92 -17.35 -3.67 21.20
CA ALA A 92 -18.15 -2.46 21.16
C ALA A 92 -19.34 -2.60 20.20
N ALA A 93 -19.07 -3.08 18.98
CA ALA A 93 -20.11 -3.29 17.96
C ALA A 93 -21.17 -4.32 18.36
N TRP A 94 -20.82 -5.25 19.25
CA TRP A 94 -21.75 -6.29 19.75
C TRP A 94 -22.60 -5.84 20.93
N LYS A 95 -22.01 -5.10 21.90
CA LYS A 95 -22.61 -4.88 23.22
C LYS A 95 -23.07 -3.46 23.50
N ILE A 96 -22.57 -2.45 22.77
CA ILE A 96 -22.79 -1.04 23.06
C ILE A 96 -23.84 -0.49 22.09
N ASN A 97 -24.80 0.26 22.60
CA ASN A 97 -25.87 0.85 21.78
C ASN A 97 -25.37 1.92 20.81
N ASP A 98 -24.42 2.77 21.25
CA ASP A 98 -23.73 3.75 20.40
C ASP A 98 -22.22 3.49 20.40
N PRO A 99 -21.74 2.52 19.60
CA PRO A 99 -20.36 2.04 19.66
C PRO A 99 -19.38 2.88 18.85
N TYR A 100 -19.82 3.91 18.11
CA TYR A 100 -19.04 4.61 17.09
C TYR A 100 -17.65 5.06 17.60
N TRP A 101 -17.60 5.77 18.72
CA TRP A 101 -16.34 6.30 19.26
C TRP A 101 -15.41 5.21 19.76
N ILE A 102 -15.94 4.12 20.29
CA ILE A 102 -15.14 2.99 20.75
C ILE A 102 -14.64 2.17 19.56
N ILE A 103 -15.42 2.08 18.49
CA ILE A 103 -14.94 1.52 17.22
C ILE A 103 -13.75 2.34 16.72
N LEU A 104 -13.83 3.67 16.72
CA LEU A 104 -12.72 4.53 16.32
C LEU A 104 -11.49 4.35 17.21
N LEU A 105 -11.66 4.21 18.53
CA LEU A 105 -10.56 3.90 19.45
C LEU A 105 -9.90 2.56 19.12
N GLY A 106 -10.69 1.53 18.85
CA GLY A 106 -10.16 0.23 18.42
C GLY A 106 -9.43 0.33 17.06
N ARG A 107 -9.93 1.15 16.12
CA ARG A 107 -9.26 1.42 14.84
C ARG A 107 -7.93 2.17 15.02
N LEU A 108 -7.88 3.09 15.98
CA LEU A 108 -6.64 3.76 16.39
C LEU A 108 -5.60 2.74 16.89
N LEU A 109 -6.00 1.83 17.79
CA LEU A 109 -5.12 0.75 18.26
C LEU A 109 -4.63 -0.15 17.11
N GLN A 110 -5.52 -0.51 16.18
CA GLN A 110 -5.15 -1.28 15.00
C GLN A 110 -4.14 -0.53 14.12
N GLY A 111 -4.28 0.80 13.97
CA GLY A 111 -3.33 1.65 13.25
C GLY A 111 -1.95 1.68 13.90
N ILE A 112 -1.90 1.77 15.26
CA ILE A 112 -0.64 1.66 16.03
C ILE A 112 0.06 0.34 15.72
N GLY A 113 -0.67 -0.77 15.82
CA GLY A 113 -0.11 -2.09 15.59
C GLY A 113 0.31 -2.30 14.13
N SER A 114 -0.50 -1.86 13.18
CA SER A 114 -0.20 -1.99 11.74
C SER A 114 1.10 -1.28 11.35
N ALA A 115 1.39 -0.13 11.95
CA ALA A 115 2.60 0.64 11.67
C ALA A 115 3.89 -0.14 11.97
N GLY A 116 3.88 -1.02 12.97
CA GLY A 116 5.05 -1.82 13.34
C GLY A 116 5.05 -3.25 12.79
N ALA A 117 3.96 -3.69 12.15
CA ALA A 117 3.88 -5.03 11.60
C ALA A 117 4.30 -5.07 10.12
N ALA A 118 3.49 -4.56 9.21
CA ALA A 118 3.68 -4.72 7.77
C ALA A 118 4.97 -4.07 7.22
N PRO A 119 5.34 -2.81 7.54
CA PRO A 119 6.53 -2.19 6.98
C PRO A 119 7.85 -2.82 7.45
N VAL A 120 7.84 -3.47 8.62
CA VAL A 120 9.04 -4.11 9.21
C VAL A 120 9.35 -5.48 8.56
N VAL A 121 8.38 -6.09 7.88
CA VAL A 121 8.59 -7.39 7.22
C VAL A 121 9.57 -7.30 6.06
N LEU A 122 9.51 -6.24 5.26
CA LEU A 122 10.38 -6.10 4.09
C LEU A 122 11.87 -6.04 4.46
N PRO A 123 12.31 -5.19 5.42
CA PRO A 123 13.67 -5.23 5.92
C PRO A 123 14.05 -6.57 6.56
N LEU A 124 13.13 -7.22 7.29
CA LEU A 124 13.39 -8.53 7.89
C LEU A 124 13.74 -9.60 6.84
N VAL A 125 13.03 -9.62 5.71
CA VAL A 125 13.36 -10.51 4.58
C VAL A 125 14.77 -10.21 4.05
N GLY A 126 15.13 -8.91 3.93
CA GLY A 126 16.49 -8.51 3.55
C GLY A 126 17.58 -9.00 4.52
N ASP A 127 17.27 -8.99 5.82
CA ASP A 127 18.20 -9.45 6.88
C ASP A 127 18.34 -11.00 6.92
N MET A 128 17.32 -11.74 6.46
CA MET A 128 17.30 -13.22 6.51
C MET A 128 18.12 -13.89 5.40
N PHE A 129 18.31 -13.23 4.27
CA PHE A 129 18.96 -13.81 3.10
C PHE A 129 20.23 -13.06 2.72
N LYS A 130 21.31 -13.81 2.44
CA LYS A 130 22.58 -13.26 1.97
C LYS A 130 22.63 -13.10 0.44
N ASN A 131 21.86 -13.91 -0.28
CA ASN A 131 21.85 -13.93 -1.74
C ASN A 131 20.75 -12.98 -2.26
N GLU A 132 21.10 -12.03 -3.11
CA GLU A 132 20.19 -11.05 -3.69
C GLU A 132 19.00 -11.68 -4.43
N LYS A 133 19.19 -12.83 -5.11
CA LYS A 133 18.10 -13.56 -5.76
C LYS A 133 17.08 -14.12 -4.74
N GLU A 134 17.56 -14.59 -3.58
CA GLU A 134 16.68 -15.10 -2.52
C GLU A 134 15.93 -13.95 -1.84
N VAL A 135 16.60 -12.81 -1.62
CA VAL A 135 15.96 -11.57 -1.11
C VAL A 135 14.84 -11.12 -2.06
N SER A 136 15.15 -10.98 -3.35
CA SER A 136 14.16 -10.57 -4.35
C SER A 136 12.97 -11.54 -4.44
N SER A 137 13.22 -12.85 -4.40
CA SER A 137 12.15 -13.86 -4.37
C SER A 137 11.29 -13.75 -3.10
N GLY A 138 11.91 -13.51 -1.95
CA GLY A 138 11.22 -13.33 -0.67
C GLY A 138 10.34 -12.09 -0.66
N LEU A 139 10.87 -10.96 -1.11
CA LEU A 139 10.12 -9.70 -1.24
C LEU A 139 8.95 -9.84 -2.22
N GLY A 140 9.16 -10.55 -3.35
CA GLY A 140 8.10 -10.86 -4.30
C GLY A 140 6.97 -11.70 -3.68
N LEU A 141 7.30 -12.67 -2.80
CA LEU A 141 6.29 -13.46 -2.10
C LEU A 141 5.49 -12.61 -1.09
N ILE A 142 6.16 -11.72 -0.37
CA ILE A 142 5.50 -10.77 0.54
C ILE A 142 4.52 -9.86 -0.21
N GLU A 143 4.94 -9.29 -1.35
CA GLU A 143 4.07 -8.42 -2.15
C GLU A 143 2.93 -9.20 -2.81
N THR A 144 3.18 -10.43 -3.26
CA THR A 144 2.11 -11.32 -3.75
C THR A 144 1.05 -11.56 -2.67
N SER A 145 1.46 -11.80 -1.43
CA SER A 145 0.54 -11.98 -0.31
C SER A 145 -0.27 -10.71 0.00
N ASN A 146 0.38 -9.55 -0.01
CA ASN A 146 -0.28 -8.25 0.15
C ASN A 146 -1.33 -8.01 -0.94
N THR A 147 -0.98 -8.29 -2.19
CA THR A 147 -1.85 -8.09 -3.35
C THR A 147 -3.02 -9.09 -3.37
N PHE A 148 -2.75 -10.34 -3.03
CA PHE A 148 -3.76 -11.37 -2.86
C PHE A 148 -4.75 -11.01 -1.73
N GLY A 149 -4.22 -10.46 -0.62
CA GLY A 149 -5.03 -9.93 0.47
C GLY A 149 -6.02 -8.85 -0.01
N LYS A 150 -5.61 -7.96 -0.90
CA LYS A 150 -6.50 -6.92 -1.46
C LYS A 150 -7.68 -7.52 -2.23
N VAL A 151 -7.44 -8.56 -3.03
CA VAL A 151 -8.49 -9.23 -3.82
C VAL A 151 -9.48 -9.98 -2.93
N ILE A 152 -8.97 -10.71 -1.94
CA ILE A 152 -9.82 -11.53 -1.07
C ILE A 152 -10.54 -10.69 -0.02
N SER A 153 -9.97 -9.56 0.41
CA SER A 153 -10.52 -8.72 1.47
C SER A 153 -11.99 -8.37 1.30
N PRO A 154 -12.45 -7.81 0.18
CA PRO A 154 -13.86 -7.46 0.04
C PRO A 154 -14.76 -8.68 0.01
N ILE A 155 -14.29 -9.82 -0.49
CA ILE A 155 -15.07 -11.07 -0.50
C ILE A 155 -15.23 -11.58 0.95
N VAL A 156 -14.13 -11.70 1.68
CA VAL A 156 -14.16 -12.17 3.08
C VAL A 156 -14.98 -11.21 3.95
N GLY A 157 -14.78 -9.88 3.80
CA GLY A 157 -15.55 -8.89 4.53
C GLY A 157 -17.06 -9.02 4.28
N ALA A 158 -17.46 -9.16 3.02
CA ALA A 158 -18.85 -9.33 2.64
C ALA A 158 -19.46 -10.65 3.14
N VAL A 159 -18.75 -11.77 3.05
CA VAL A 159 -19.16 -13.07 3.58
C VAL A 159 -19.36 -12.99 5.10
N LEU A 160 -18.41 -12.45 5.82
CA LEU A 160 -18.51 -12.32 7.28
C LEU A 160 -19.67 -11.41 7.68
N ALA A 161 -19.82 -10.26 7.01
CA ALA A 161 -20.87 -9.31 7.30
C ALA A 161 -22.27 -9.81 6.90
N SER A 162 -22.38 -10.74 5.95
CA SER A 162 -23.66 -11.37 5.61
C SER A 162 -24.20 -12.29 6.72
N VAL A 163 -23.32 -12.82 7.57
CA VAL A 163 -23.72 -13.59 8.75
C VAL A 163 -24.10 -12.64 9.88
N ILE A 164 -23.19 -11.73 10.26
CA ILE A 164 -23.42 -10.70 11.27
C ILE A 164 -22.57 -9.48 10.90
N TRP A 165 -23.15 -8.28 10.82
CA TRP A 165 -22.50 -7.06 10.33
C TRP A 165 -21.18 -6.71 11.04
N HIS A 166 -21.02 -7.05 12.32
CA HIS A 166 -19.81 -6.79 13.11
C HIS A 166 -18.80 -7.95 13.12
N LEU A 167 -19.10 -9.08 12.48
CA LEU A 167 -18.22 -10.25 12.47
C LEU A 167 -16.83 -9.96 11.86
N PRO A 168 -16.66 -9.11 10.84
CA PRO A 168 -15.34 -8.74 10.34
C PRO A 168 -14.39 -8.22 11.42
N PHE A 169 -14.88 -7.48 12.41
CA PHE A 169 -14.05 -6.99 13.51
C PHE A 169 -13.50 -8.12 14.40
N TRP A 170 -14.26 -9.20 14.59
CA TRP A 170 -13.84 -10.36 15.38
C TRP A 170 -12.82 -11.25 14.64
N PHE A 171 -12.80 -11.21 13.33
CA PHE A 171 -11.83 -11.97 12.55
C PHE A 171 -10.44 -11.31 12.54
N ILE A 172 -10.33 -10.02 12.80
CA ILE A 172 -9.03 -9.34 12.91
C ILE A 172 -8.16 -9.94 14.02
N PRO A 173 -8.62 -10.06 15.27
CA PRO A 173 -7.83 -10.70 16.33
C PRO A 173 -7.53 -12.18 16.05
N LEU A 174 -8.44 -12.91 15.42
CA LEU A 174 -8.21 -14.30 15.02
C LEU A 174 -7.03 -14.40 14.02
N PHE A 175 -7.05 -13.57 12.98
CA PHE A 175 -5.96 -13.53 11.99
C PHE A 175 -4.64 -13.07 12.59
N CYS A 176 -4.68 -12.06 13.49
CA CYS A 176 -3.50 -11.63 14.24
C CYS A 176 -2.94 -12.76 15.10
N PHE A 177 -3.79 -13.51 15.81
CA PHE A 177 -3.38 -14.65 16.62
C PHE A 177 -2.69 -15.72 15.78
N ILE A 178 -3.26 -16.10 14.63
CA ILE A 178 -2.65 -17.06 13.71
C ILE A 178 -1.27 -16.56 13.26
N SER A 179 -1.17 -15.28 12.87
CA SER A 179 0.10 -14.68 12.42
C SER A 179 1.13 -14.64 13.56
N ILE A 180 0.73 -14.32 14.79
CA ILE A 180 1.61 -14.34 15.97
C ILE A 180 2.17 -15.74 16.20
N VAL A 181 1.33 -16.78 16.16
CA VAL A 181 1.76 -18.18 16.33
C VAL A 181 2.77 -18.55 15.25
N LEU A 182 2.46 -18.26 13.98
CA LEU A 182 3.37 -18.56 12.86
C LEU A 182 4.71 -17.83 13.01
N VAL A 183 4.69 -16.54 13.31
CA VAL A 183 5.90 -15.73 13.44
C VAL A 183 6.69 -16.14 14.69
N PHE A 184 6.02 -16.41 15.81
CA PHE A 184 6.69 -16.77 17.06
C PHE A 184 7.46 -18.09 16.95
N PHE A 185 6.83 -19.13 16.41
CA PHE A 185 7.42 -20.46 16.36
C PHE A 185 8.29 -20.72 15.15
N LEU A 186 7.94 -20.16 13.98
CA LEU A 186 8.61 -20.52 12.73
C LEU A 186 9.67 -19.50 12.32
N VAL A 187 9.49 -18.19 12.55
CA VAL A 187 10.45 -17.19 12.08
C VAL A 187 11.69 -17.14 12.96
N LYS A 188 12.82 -17.50 12.38
CA LYS A 188 14.15 -17.39 13.01
C LYS A 188 14.87 -16.16 12.46
N VAL A 189 15.01 -15.16 13.32
CA VAL A 189 15.76 -13.94 13.00
C VAL A 189 17.25 -14.20 13.17
N PRO A 190 18.11 -13.84 12.20
CA PRO A 190 19.55 -13.85 12.39
C PRO A 190 19.95 -13.01 13.60
N LYS A 191 21.00 -13.40 14.32
CA LYS A 191 21.55 -12.53 15.38
C LYS A 191 21.93 -11.20 14.72
N ALA A 192 21.51 -10.11 15.33
CA ALA A 192 21.91 -8.79 14.87
C ALA A 192 23.46 -8.71 14.88
N ASP A 193 24.05 -8.20 13.79
CA ASP A 193 25.44 -7.81 13.80
C ASP A 193 25.68 -6.85 14.96
N ASP A 194 26.84 -6.94 15.63
CA ASP A 194 27.26 -6.09 16.78
C ASP A 194 27.42 -4.59 16.43
N LYS A 195 26.86 -4.16 15.30
CA LYS A 195 26.81 -2.77 14.90
C LYS A 195 25.89 -2.00 15.84
N LYS A 196 26.43 -0.97 16.51
CA LYS A 196 25.64 -0.06 17.32
C LYS A 196 24.50 0.49 16.48
N PRO A 197 23.23 0.38 16.95
CA PRO A 197 22.10 0.89 16.20
C PRO A 197 22.24 2.40 16.02
N PRO A 198 21.84 2.95 14.86
CA PRO A 198 21.94 4.38 14.61
C PRO A 198 21.12 5.17 15.64
N LEU A 199 21.65 6.30 16.09
CA LEU A 199 20.93 7.23 16.95
C LEU A 199 19.75 7.85 16.14
N PHE A 200 18.68 8.21 16.82
CA PHE A 200 17.53 8.87 16.16
C PHE A 200 17.96 10.14 15.41
N HIS A 201 18.91 10.88 15.94
CA HIS A 201 19.51 12.02 15.26
C HIS A 201 20.17 11.64 13.92
N ASP A 202 20.87 10.51 13.86
CA ASP A 202 21.51 10.03 12.63
C ASP A 202 20.49 9.56 11.59
N PHE A 203 19.38 8.95 12.05
CA PHE A 203 18.22 8.64 11.21
C PHE A 203 17.65 9.90 10.56
N VAL A 204 17.38 10.94 11.35
CA VAL A 204 16.85 12.21 10.82
C VAL A 204 17.88 12.93 9.92
N LYS A 205 19.16 12.86 10.25
CA LYS A 205 20.26 13.44 9.45
C LYS A 205 20.41 12.71 8.11
N SER A 206 20.36 11.39 8.11
CA SER A 206 20.39 10.57 6.90
C SER A 206 19.20 10.89 5.98
N PHE A 207 18.00 11.00 6.55
CA PHE A 207 16.80 11.44 5.82
C PHE A 207 17.00 12.81 5.17
N LYS A 208 17.39 13.83 5.95
CA LYS A 208 17.63 15.18 5.43
C LYS A 208 18.67 15.20 4.32
N LYS A 209 19.75 14.41 4.46
CA LYS A 209 20.81 14.29 3.46
C LYS A 209 20.26 13.66 2.17
N THR A 210 19.60 12.49 2.26
CA THR A 210 19.06 11.79 1.10
C THR A 210 18.00 12.62 0.38
N PHE A 211 17.13 13.29 1.14
CA PHE A 211 16.10 14.16 0.60
C PHE A 211 16.68 15.39 -0.12
N LYS A 212 17.75 15.97 0.42
CA LYS A 212 18.43 17.12 -0.19
C LYS A 212 19.05 16.78 -1.56
N TYR A 213 19.65 15.59 -1.70
CA TYR A 213 20.29 15.16 -2.94
C TYR A 213 19.31 14.62 -3.98
N ASN A 214 18.21 13.99 -3.55
CA ASN A 214 17.25 13.30 -4.41
C ASN A 214 15.84 13.91 -4.34
N ASN A 215 15.70 15.18 -3.97
CA ASN A 215 14.42 15.80 -3.63
C ASN A 215 13.36 15.68 -4.73
N ARG A 216 13.74 15.96 -5.99
CA ARG A 216 12.77 16.05 -7.09
C ARG A 216 12.08 14.73 -7.41
N TRP A 217 12.84 13.64 -7.57
CA TRP A 217 12.25 12.34 -7.90
C TRP A 217 11.63 11.65 -6.69
N LEU A 218 12.20 11.85 -5.48
CA LEU A 218 11.59 11.32 -4.25
C LEU A 218 10.23 11.97 -3.98
N ILE A 219 10.12 13.29 -4.10
CA ILE A 219 8.83 14.00 -3.99
C ILE A 219 7.85 13.45 -5.03
N ALA A 220 8.28 13.25 -6.26
CA ALA A 220 7.42 12.69 -7.30
C ALA A 220 6.91 11.28 -6.94
N ILE A 221 7.80 10.36 -6.55
CA ILE A 221 7.41 9.00 -6.18
C ILE A 221 6.47 9.00 -4.97
N PHE A 222 6.76 9.80 -3.94
CA PHE A 222 5.91 9.92 -2.76
C PHE A 222 4.52 10.48 -3.13
N SER A 223 4.47 11.53 -3.94
CA SER A 223 3.23 12.12 -4.41
C SER A 223 2.42 11.14 -5.27
N ILE A 224 3.06 10.47 -6.23
CA ILE A 224 2.41 9.47 -7.09
C ILE A 224 1.85 8.34 -6.21
N GLY A 225 2.64 7.79 -5.29
CA GLY A 225 2.20 6.73 -4.38
C GLY A 225 1.00 7.14 -3.52
N GLY A 226 1.01 8.36 -2.98
CA GLY A 226 -0.11 8.94 -2.23
C GLY A 226 -1.35 9.12 -3.10
N ILE A 227 -1.21 9.71 -4.29
CA ILE A 227 -2.31 9.92 -5.24
C ILE A 227 -2.94 8.59 -5.67
N ILE A 228 -2.14 7.60 -6.04
CA ILE A 228 -2.64 6.28 -6.48
C ILE A 228 -3.43 5.61 -5.34
N MET A 229 -2.96 5.69 -4.10
CA MET A 229 -3.70 5.15 -2.95
C MET A 229 -4.96 5.95 -2.62
N PHE A 230 -4.93 7.27 -2.78
CA PHE A 230 -6.09 8.15 -2.64
C PHE A 230 -7.20 7.75 -3.63
N VAL A 231 -6.85 7.59 -4.90
CA VAL A 231 -7.78 7.18 -5.95
C VAL A 231 -8.29 5.76 -5.69
N LEU A 232 -7.41 4.81 -5.37
CA LEU A 232 -7.80 3.42 -5.11
C LEU A 232 -8.84 3.30 -3.98
N PHE A 233 -8.53 3.85 -2.81
CA PHE A 233 -9.41 3.73 -1.65
C PHE A 233 -10.67 4.60 -1.77
N GLY A 234 -10.55 5.75 -2.43
CA GLY A 234 -11.69 6.59 -2.74
C GLY A 234 -12.67 5.90 -3.71
N ILE A 235 -12.18 5.35 -4.82
CA ILE A 235 -13.02 4.61 -5.79
C ILE A 235 -13.62 3.34 -5.17
N LEU A 236 -12.90 2.62 -4.32
CA LEU A 236 -13.45 1.46 -3.63
C LEU A 236 -14.57 1.86 -2.65
N PHE A 237 -14.41 2.99 -1.96
CA PHE A 237 -15.46 3.55 -1.10
C PHE A 237 -16.67 3.96 -1.94
N TYR A 238 -16.46 4.72 -3.02
CA TYR A 238 -17.49 5.11 -3.97
C TYR A 238 -18.25 3.88 -4.51
N LEU A 239 -17.53 2.91 -5.05
CA LEU A 239 -18.13 1.70 -5.63
C LEU A 239 -18.94 0.92 -4.59
N SER A 240 -18.40 0.77 -3.37
CA SER A 240 -19.11 0.07 -2.29
C SER A 240 -20.44 0.75 -1.92
N THR A 241 -20.47 2.09 -1.88
CA THR A 241 -21.67 2.86 -1.57
C THR A 241 -22.66 2.82 -2.73
N THR A 242 -22.21 3.08 -3.95
CA THR A 242 -23.01 3.12 -5.17
C THR A 242 -23.66 1.76 -5.47
N LEU A 243 -22.93 0.64 -5.29
CA LEU A 243 -23.49 -0.70 -5.47
C LEU A 243 -24.69 -0.95 -4.55
N GLU A 244 -24.62 -0.49 -3.31
CA GLU A 244 -25.71 -0.67 -2.34
C GLU A 244 -26.86 0.32 -2.53
N GLU A 245 -26.55 1.62 -2.73
CA GLU A 245 -27.55 2.70 -2.74
C GLU A 245 -28.25 2.83 -4.10
N MET A 246 -27.52 2.69 -5.21
CA MET A 246 -28.09 2.89 -6.56
C MET A 246 -28.50 1.58 -7.23
N PHE A 247 -27.75 0.49 -7.02
CA PHE A 247 -27.99 -0.79 -7.71
C PHE A 247 -28.58 -1.88 -6.81
N GLY A 248 -28.75 -1.63 -5.51
CA GLY A 248 -29.29 -2.62 -4.56
C GLY A 248 -28.42 -3.86 -4.38
N ILE A 249 -27.16 -3.85 -4.84
CA ILE A 249 -26.23 -4.98 -4.74
C ILE A 249 -25.61 -5.00 -3.35
N THR A 250 -25.92 -6.02 -2.57
CA THR A 250 -25.50 -6.17 -1.17
C THR A 250 -24.82 -7.50 -0.91
N GLY A 251 -24.32 -7.71 0.31
CA GLY A 251 -23.77 -8.99 0.77
C GLY A 251 -22.61 -9.49 -0.09
N ILE A 252 -22.60 -10.81 -0.34
CA ILE A 252 -21.49 -11.49 -1.04
C ILE A 252 -21.32 -10.99 -2.48
N GLN A 253 -22.41 -10.68 -3.17
CA GLN A 253 -22.35 -10.16 -4.55
C GLN A 253 -21.56 -8.84 -4.60
N LYS A 254 -21.79 -7.93 -3.63
CA LYS A 254 -21.03 -6.68 -3.52
C LYS A 254 -19.53 -6.95 -3.33
N GLY A 255 -19.18 -7.90 -2.47
CA GLY A 255 -17.80 -8.29 -2.25
C GLY A 255 -17.10 -8.82 -3.51
N LEU A 256 -17.80 -9.64 -4.30
CA LEU A 256 -17.29 -10.16 -5.56
C LEU A 256 -17.11 -9.05 -6.61
N VAL A 257 -18.06 -8.13 -6.72
CA VAL A 257 -17.97 -6.98 -7.64
C VAL A 257 -16.81 -6.07 -7.27
N LEU A 258 -16.62 -5.76 -5.99
CA LEU A 258 -15.47 -4.99 -5.51
C LEU A 258 -14.12 -5.68 -5.76
N ALA A 259 -14.10 -7.00 -5.83
CA ALA A 259 -12.88 -7.76 -6.13
C ALA A 259 -12.45 -7.64 -7.60
N ILE A 260 -13.35 -7.28 -8.54
CA ILE A 260 -13.03 -7.19 -9.97
C ILE A 260 -11.89 -6.21 -10.29
N PRO A 261 -11.96 -4.91 -9.91
CA PRO A 261 -10.87 -3.98 -10.16
C PRO A 261 -9.59 -4.34 -9.38
N LEU A 262 -9.71 -4.95 -8.21
CA LEU A 262 -8.58 -5.41 -7.42
C LEU A 262 -7.89 -6.63 -8.03
N LEU A 263 -8.64 -7.50 -8.68
CA LEU A 263 -8.09 -8.63 -9.45
C LEU A 263 -7.29 -8.12 -10.65
N ALA A 264 -7.84 -7.15 -11.40
CA ALA A 264 -7.13 -6.50 -12.50
C ALA A 264 -5.82 -5.84 -12.02
N LEU A 265 -5.88 -5.11 -10.91
CA LEU A 265 -4.71 -4.53 -10.25
C LEU A 265 -3.67 -5.60 -9.92
N SER A 266 -4.10 -6.71 -9.34
CA SER A 266 -3.21 -7.78 -8.90
C SER A 266 -2.52 -8.49 -10.05
N ILE A 267 -3.25 -8.81 -11.11
CA ILE A 267 -2.70 -9.42 -12.33
C ILE A 267 -1.71 -8.46 -12.99
N ALA A 268 -2.07 -7.19 -13.15
CA ALA A 268 -1.22 -6.18 -13.75
C ALA A 268 0.06 -5.95 -12.93
N SER A 269 -0.06 -5.91 -11.59
CA SER A 269 1.08 -5.77 -10.67
C SER A 269 2.06 -6.95 -10.80
N TYR A 270 1.54 -8.17 -10.88
CA TYR A 270 2.36 -9.36 -11.05
C TYR A 270 3.10 -9.37 -12.40
N ILE A 271 2.40 -9.02 -13.49
CA ILE A 271 3.01 -8.94 -14.83
C ILE A 271 4.06 -7.83 -14.89
N ALA A 272 3.73 -6.64 -14.37
CA ALA A 272 4.66 -5.52 -14.30
C ALA A 272 5.89 -5.90 -13.49
N GLY A 273 5.74 -6.41 -12.27
CA GLY A 273 6.84 -6.82 -11.40
C GLY A 273 7.81 -7.80 -12.05
N LYS A 274 7.30 -8.73 -12.88
CA LYS A 274 8.16 -9.67 -13.64
C LYS A 274 8.92 -9.01 -14.79
N LYS A 275 8.35 -7.97 -15.44
CA LYS A 275 8.91 -7.33 -16.63
C LYS A 275 9.86 -6.17 -16.32
N ILE A 276 9.73 -5.54 -15.16
CA ILE A 276 10.48 -4.34 -14.80
C ILE A 276 11.98 -4.61 -14.73
N GLY A 277 12.39 -5.76 -14.13
CA GLY A 277 13.80 -6.06 -13.89
C GLY A 277 14.46 -4.91 -13.12
N GLN A 278 15.69 -4.55 -13.51
CA GLN A 278 16.43 -3.40 -12.97
C GLN A 278 16.40 -2.15 -13.87
N ASN A 279 15.56 -2.14 -14.90
CA ASN A 279 15.54 -1.07 -15.91
C ASN A 279 14.69 0.12 -15.44
N LYS A 280 15.36 1.15 -14.92
CA LYS A 280 14.73 2.40 -14.43
C LYS A 280 13.92 3.13 -15.50
N ALA A 281 14.31 3.01 -16.79
CA ALA A 281 13.56 3.62 -17.89
C ALA A 281 12.21 2.91 -18.10
N VAL A 282 12.19 1.59 -18.05
CA VAL A 282 10.95 0.79 -18.09
C VAL A 282 10.04 1.15 -16.91
N MET A 283 10.60 1.25 -15.71
CA MET A 283 9.84 1.65 -14.50
C MET A 283 9.18 3.02 -14.68
N LYS A 284 9.93 4.00 -15.19
CA LYS A 284 9.40 5.35 -15.50
C LYS A 284 8.23 5.29 -16.46
N TRP A 285 8.40 4.64 -17.62
CA TRP A 285 7.40 4.62 -18.66
C TRP A 285 6.15 3.82 -18.26
N LEU A 286 6.30 2.74 -17.49
CA LEU A 286 5.17 2.00 -16.93
C LEU A 286 4.43 2.82 -15.86
N THR A 287 5.14 3.59 -15.03
CA THR A 287 4.52 4.51 -14.07
C THR A 287 3.73 5.60 -14.80
N PHE A 288 4.31 6.20 -15.85
CA PHE A 288 3.66 7.21 -16.67
C PHE A 288 2.42 6.66 -17.38
N SER A 289 2.58 5.58 -18.15
CA SER A 289 1.48 5.00 -18.93
C SER A 289 0.37 4.42 -18.03
N GLY A 290 0.72 3.80 -16.89
CA GLY A 290 -0.24 3.28 -15.93
C GLY A 290 -1.06 4.37 -15.26
N SER A 291 -0.43 5.47 -14.81
CA SER A 291 -1.16 6.61 -14.22
C SER A 291 -1.95 7.40 -15.25
N LEU A 292 -1.48 7.48 -16.51
CA LEU A 292 -2.23 8.09 -17.61
C LEU A 292 -3.45 7.23 -17.98
N LEU A 293 -3.29 5.91 -18.08
CA LEU A 293 -4.39 4.97 -18.31
C LEU A 293 -5.47 5.10 -17.22
N LEU A 294 -5.03 5.20 -15.94
CA LEU A 294 -5.93 5.44 -14.82
C LEU A 294 -6.71 6.75 -14.98
N SER A 295 -6.04 7.82 -15.37
CA SER A 295 -6.68 9.13 -15.59
C SER A 295 -7.72 9.07 -16.70
N ILE A 296 -7.37 8.51 -17.86
CA ILE A 296 -8.26 8.44 -19.03
C ILE A 296 -9.46 7.53 -18.73
N SER A 297 -9.23 6.37 -18.11
CA SER A 297 -10.32 5.45 -17.77
C SER A 297 -11.30 6.07 -16.78
N LEU A 298 -10.82 6.75 -15.73
CA LEU A 298 -11.71 7.39 -14.77
C LEU A 298 -12.45 8.59 -15.38
N LEU A 299 -11.83 9.32 -16.30
CA LEU A 299 -12.52 10.38 -17.03
C LEU A 299 -13.65 9.82 -17.92
N SER A 300 -13.45 8.65 -18.53
CA SER A 300 -14.49 8.01 -19.33
C SER A 300 -15.69 7.50 -18.51
N ALA A 301 -15.53 7.33 -17.20
CA ALA A 301 -16.62 6.91 -16.31
C ALA A 301 -17.76 7.94 -16.19
N ILE A 302 -17.49 9.20 -16.53
CA ILE A 302 -18.48 10.29 -16.51
C ILE A 302 -19.59 10.09 -17.56
N PHE A 303 -19.27 9.36 -18.64
CA PHE A 303 -20.19 9.17 -19.76
C PHE A 303 -21.09 7.93 -19.64
N THR A 304 -21.11 7.28 -18.47
CA THR A 304 -21.89 6.06 -18.29
C THR A 304 -22.54 5.98 -16.91
N ASP A 305 -23.83 5.65 -16.90
CA ASP A 305 -24.59 5.34 -15.69
C ASP A 305 -24.81 3.81 -15.54
N GLU A 306 -24.37 3.02 -16.51
CA GLU A 306 -24.55 1.57 -16.49
C GLU A 306 -23.45 0.87 -15.70
N ILE A 307 -23.85 -0.04 -14.80
CA ILE A 307 -22.94 -0.75 -13.90
C ILE A 307 -21.90 -1.59 -14.64
N TYR A 308 -22.27 -2.25 -15.74
CA TYR A 308 -21.34 -3.11 -16.47
C TYR A 308 -20.22 -2.32 -17.16
N PHE A 309 -20.56 -1.15 -17.75
CA PHE A 309 -19.56 -0.25 -18.32
C PHE A 309 -18.69 0.36 -17.24
N LEU A 310 -19.28 0.79 -16.12
CA LEU A 310 -18.53 1.29 -14.98
C LEU A 310 -17.51 0.24 -14.46
N LEU A 311 -17.93 -1.01 -14.32
CA LEU A 311 -17.03 -2.09 -13.89
C LEU A 311 -15.92 -2.37 -14.91
N GLY A 312 -16.20 -2.29 -16.21
CA GLY A 312 -15.19 -2.38 -17.26
C GLY A 312 -14.15 -1.27 -17.17
N ILE A 313 -14.60 -0.04 -16.95
CA ILE A 313 -13.73 1.13 -16.74
C ILE A 313 -12.88 0.97 -15.46
N LEU A 314 -13.49 0.53 -14.37
CA LEU A 314 -12.77 0.31 -13.10
C LEU A 314 -11.81 -0.89 -13.20
N PHE A 315 -12.09 -1.88 -14.01
CA PHE A 315 -11.14 -2.95 -14.33
C PHE A 315 -9.90 -2.40 -15.04
N ILE A 316 -10.08 -1.52 -16.04
CA ILE A 316 -8.98 -0.84 -16.75
C ILE A 316 -8.21 0.07 -15.78
N SER A 317 -8.93 0.80 -14.92
CA SER A 317 -8.32 1.61 -13.85
C SER A 317 -7.44 0.76 -12.91
N GLY A 318 -7.91 -0.44 -12.57
CA GLY A 318 -7.15 -1.43 -11.79
C GLY A 318 -5.83 -1.81 -12.47
N ILE A 319 -5.82 -2.00 -13.80
CA ILE A 319 -4.58 -2.24 -14.57
C ILE A 319 -3.63 -1.06 -14.44
N GLY A 320 -4.12 0.17 -14.56
CA GLY A 320 -3.31 1.38 -14.42
C GLY A 320 -2.64 1.49 -13.03
N ILE A 321 -3.37 1.23 -11.97
CA ILE A 321 -2.85 1.19 -10.59
C ILE A 321 -1.84 0.05 -10.44
N GLY A 322 -2.18 -1.14 -10.92
CA GLY A 322 -1.37 -2.34 -10.80
C GLY A 322 -0.04 -2.28 -11.54
N THR A 323 0.05 -1.56 -12.65
CA THR A 323 1.31 -1.32 -13.35
C THR A 323 2.16 -0.25 -12.66
N THR A 324 1.54 0.74 -12.03
CA THR A 324 2.24 1.87 -11.39
C THR A 324 2.92 1.49 -10.08
N LEU A 325 2.22 0.81 -9.17
CA LEU A 325 2.69 0.57 -7.81
C LEU A 325 4.03 -0.21 -7.72
N PRO A 326 4.19 -1.37 -8.39
CA PRO A 326 5.45 -2.10 -8.29
C PRO A 326 6.63 -1.35 -8.92
N CYS A 327 6.38 -0.47 -9.90
CA CYS A 327 7.42 0.39 -10.46
C CYS A 327 7.93 1.42 -9.43
N LEU A 328 7.03 2.01 -8.64
CA LEU A 328 7.40 2.95 -7.57
C LEU A 328 8.18 2.23 -6.46
N ASP A 329 7.73 1.04 -6.07
CA ASP A 329 8.41 0.22 -5.05
C ASP A 329 9.83 -0.18 -5.52
N ALA A 330 9.98 -0.57 -6.78
CA ALA A 330 11.28 -0.91 -7.38
C ALA A 330 12.19 0.33 -7.50
N LEU A 331 11.66 1.48 -7.95
CA LEU A 331 12.44 2.73 -8.03
C LEU A 331 13.02 3.12 -6.67
N ILE A 332 12.29 2.96 -5.57
CA ILE A 332 12.80 3.24 -4.23
C ILE A 332 13.86 2.22 -3.82
N THR A 333 13.61 0.94 -4.01
CA THR A 333 14.52 -0.12 -3.57
C THR A 333 15.84 -0.14 -4.34
N GLU A 334 15.83 0.22 -5.61
CA GLU A 334 17.01 0.23 -6.48
C GLU A 334 17.67 1.62 -6.61
N GLY A 335 16.91 2.69 -6.38
CA GLY A 335 17.39 4.06 -6.49
C GLY A 335 18.03 4.64 -5.23
N ILE A 336 17.93 3.94 -4.08
CA ILE A 336 18.43 4.42 -2.77
C ILE A 336 19.54 3.51 -2.26
N GLU A 337 20.59 4.11 -1.71
CA GLU A 337 21.69 3.43 -1.01
C GLU A 337 21.14 2.56 0.14
N LYS A 338 21.78 1.40 0.37
CA LYS A 338 21.31 0.39 1.35
C LYS A 338 21.08 0.99 2.75
N GLU A 339 21.92 1.93 3.16
CA GLU A 339 21.90 2.57 4.48
C GLU A 339 20.65 3.45 4.70
N ALA A 340 20.17 4.13 3.66
CA ALA A 340 19.02 5.02 3.72
C ALA A 340 17.70 4.36 3.27
N ARG A 341 17.78 3.17 2.65
CA ARG A 341 16.64 2.50 2.03
C ARG A 341 15.48 2.26 3.01
N GLY A 342 15.77 1.74 4.20
CA GLY A 342 14.75 1.47 5.21
C GLY A 342 13.97 2.72 5.61
N THR A 343 14.68 3.84 5.85
CA THR A 343 14.09 5.13 6.19
C THR A 343 13.20 5.66 5.06
N ILE A 344 13.70 5.66 3.84
CA ILE A 344 12.97 6.18 2.68
C ILE A 344 11.75 5.32 2.35
N THR A 345 11.86 3.99 2.43
CA THR A 345 10.73 3.06 2.24
C THR A 345 9.65 3.27 3.32
N SER A 346 10.04 3.50 4.59
CA SER A 346 9.08 3.80 5.66
C SER A 346 8.31 5.10 5.38
N LEU A 347 9.01 6.15 4.94
CA LEU A 347 8.37 7.41 4.59
C LEU A 347 7.47 7.31 3.35
N TYR A 348 7.89 6.56 2.35
CA TYR A 348 7.05 6.27 1.19
C TYR A 348 5.78 5.50 1.60
N SER A 349 5.91 4.51 2.47
CA SER A 349 4.75 3.80 3.03
C SER A 349 3.81 4.75 3.78
N SER A 350 4.36 5.70 4.58
CA SER A 350 3.55 6.74 5.23
C SER A 350 2.80 7.60 4.22
N MET A 351 3.44 8.02 3.13
CA MET A 351 2.78 8.80 2.07
C MET A 351 1.67 8.01 1.36
N ARG A 352 1.85 6.72 1.15
CA ARG A 352 0.76 5.85 0.66
C ARG A 352 -0.43 5.84 1.63
N PHE A 353 -0.17 5.76 2.93
CA PHE A 353 -1.23 5.85 3.96
C PHE A 353 -1.90 7.21 4.03
N VAL A 354 -1.22 8.32 3.65
CA VAL A 354 -1.88 9.63 3.46
C VAL A 354 -2.99 9.53 2.41
N GLY A 355 -2.70 8.88 1.28
CA GLY A 355 -3.72 8.61 0.26
C GLY A 355 -4.88 7.78 0.79
N VAL A 356 -4.59 6.68 1.50
CA VAL A 356 -5.62 5.82 2.12
C VAL A 356 -6.50 6.60 3.12
N ALA A 357 -5.87 7.49 3.91
CA ALA A 357 -6.57 8.29 4.91
C ALA A 357 -7.50 9.34 4.29
N LEU A 358 -7.08 9.97 3.20
CA LEU A 358 -7.80 11.06 2.56
C LEU A 358 -8.88 10.59 1.56
N GLY A 359 -8.68 9.42 0.92
CA GLY A 359 -9.60 8.90 -0.09
C GLY A 359 -11.05 8.84 0.40
N PRO A 360 -11.39 7.93 1.32
CA PRO A 360 -12.78 7.72 1.73
C PRO A 360 -13.51 8.98 2.22
N PRO A 361 -12.93 9.84 3.11
CA PRO A 361 -13.66 11.01 3.61
C PRO A 361 -13.86 12.10 2.55
N ILE A 362 -12.88 12.32 1.67
CA ILE A 362 -13.04 13.29 0.58
C ILE A 362 -14.13 12.81 -0.39
N TYR A 363 -14.13 11.53 -0.74
CA TYR A 363 -15.18 10.96 -1.59
C TYR A 363 -16.55 10.98 -0.91
N ALA A 364 -16.63 10.70 0.38
CA ALA A 364 -17.88 10.81 1.15
C ALA A 364 -18.48 12.23 1.14
N ILE A 365 -17.63 13.27 1.10
CA ILE A 365 -18.08 14.66 1.01
C ILE A 365 -18.54 14.98 -0.42
N ILE A 366 -17.74 14.60 -1.41
CA ILE A 366 -17.98 14.93 -2.82
C ILE A 366 -19.25 14.25 -3.35
N MET A 367 -19.45 12.98 -3.03
CA MET A 367 -20.64 12.22 -3.45
C MET A 367 -21.98 12.85 -3.03
N LYS A 368 -21.97 13.67 -1.96
CA LYS A 368 -23.20 14.39 -1.54
C LYS A 368 -23.60 15.48 -2.50
N SER A 369 -22.66 16.05 -3.25
CA SER A 369 -22.90 17.15 -4.17
C SER A 369 -23.16 16.66 -5.59
N ASP A 370 -22.27 15.81 -6.10
CA ASP A 370 -22.33 15.26 -7.45
C ASP A 370 -21.46 14.01 -7.54
N HIS A 371 -22.06 12.91 -7.98
CA HIS A 371 -21.37 11.64 -8.18
C HIS A 371 -20.27 11.73 -9.26
N ASN A 372 -20.44 12.53 -10.30
CA ASN A 372 -19.49 12.70 -11.38
C ASN A 372 -18.22 13.44 -10.93
N MET A 373 -18.32 14.32 -9.92
CA MET A 373 -17.15 14.99 -9.34
C MET A 373 -16.10 14.03 -8.80
N VAL A 374 -16.50 12.84 -8.35
CA VAL A 374 -15.59 11.76 -7.93
C VAL A 374 -14.64 11.40 -9.07
N PHE A 375 -15.17 11.24 -10.29
CA PHE A 375 -14.38 10.86 -11.47
C PHE A 375 -13.51 12.00 -11.97
N TYR A 376 -14.01 13.24 -11.98
CA TYR A 376 -13.21 14.43 -12.36
C TYR A 376 -11.99 14.58 -11.45
N ILE A 377 -12.19 14.53 -10.13
CA ILE A 377 -11.09 14.68 -9.16
C ILE A 377 -10.11 13.51 -9.27
N SER A 378 -10.60 12.30 -9.42
CA SER A 378 -9.75 11.10 -9.58
C SER A 378 -8.92 11.16 -10.86
N ALA A 379 -9.54 11.55 -11.98
CA ALA A 379 -8.87 11.70 -13.25
C ALA A 379 -7.80 12.81 -13.19
N ALA A 380 -8.14 13.98 -12.63
CA ALA A 380 -7.21 15.10 -12.46
C ALA A 380 -6.02 14.72 -11.56
N ALA A 381 -6.27 14.07 -10.42
CA ALA A 381 -5.22 13.60 -9.52
C ALA A 381 -4.30 12.58 -10.23
N SER A 382 -4.88 11.62 -10.96
CA SER A 382 -4.11 10.63 -11.73
C SER A 382 -3.32 11.26 -12.88
N PHE A 383 -3.84 12.30 -13.51
CA PHE A 383 -3.13 13.09 -14.51
C PHE A 383 -1.93 13.83 -13.91
N ILE A 384 -2.09 14.42 -12.72
CA ILE A 384 -0.98 15.03 -11.97
C ILE A 384 0.08 13.97 -11.66
N ALA A 385 -0.31 12.76 -11.26
CA ALA A 385 0.62 11.65 -11.02
C ALA A 385 1.39 11.28 -12.29
N SER A 386 0.72 11.20 -13.46
CA SER A 386 1.38 10.93 -14.74
C SER A 386 2.35 12.04 -15.13
N THR A 387 1.99 13.29 -14.90
CA THR A 387 2.85 14.46 -15.15
C THR A 387 4.11 14.40 -14.26
N PHE A 388 3.98 14.06 -12.99
CA PHE A 388 5.14 13.86 -12.12
C PHE A 388 6.02 12.70 -12.60
N ALA A 389 5.44 11.58 -13.04
CA ALA A 389 6.20 10.47 -13.59
C ALA A 389 7.00 10.90 -14.84
N PHE A 390 6.41 11.66 -15.73
CA PHE A 390 7.04 12.10 -16.96
C PHE A 390 8.20 13.07 -16.71
N PHE A 391 7.97 14.14 -15.94
CA PHE A 391 8.93 15.22 -15.77
C PHE A 391 9.94 15.01 -14.64
N ALA A 392 9.56 14.37 -13.54
CA ALA A 392 10.38 14.31 -12.35
C ALA A 392 11.17 13.00 -12.21
N ILE A 393 10.67 11.88 -12.76
CA ILE A 393 11.43 10.64 -12.78
C ILE A 393 12.38 10.68 -14.00
N LYS A 394 13.65 10.95 -13.74
CA LYS A 394 14.71 10.90 -14.74
C LYS A 394 15.54 9.65 -14.51
N PRO A 395 15.50 8.64 -15.40
CA PRO A 395 16.41 7.52 -15.30
C PRO A 395 17.83 8.05 -15.50
N GLU A 396 18.74 7.82 -14.57
CA GLU A 396 20.15 8.03 -14.80
C GLU A 396 20.59 7.12 -15.96
N LYS A 397 21.32 7.65 -16.93
CA LYS A 397 21.99 6.84 -17.95
C LYS A 397 22.86 5.80 -17.23
N GLU A 398 22.77 4.53 -17.63
CA GLU A 398 23.61 3.49 -17.08
C GLU A 398 25.07 3.91 -17.18
N LYS A 399 25.86 3.71 -16.11
CA LYS A 399 27.31 4.02 -16.10
C LYS A 399 28.07 3.42 -17.29
N GLY A 400 27.53 2.37 -17.92
CA GLY A 400 28.07 1.76 -19.13
C GLY A 400 27.96 2.59 -20.40
N GLU A 401 26.94 3.47 -20.53
CA GLU A 401 26.83 4.39 -21.67
C GLU A 401 27.80 5.57 -21.52
N ASN A 402 27.99 6.07 -20.30
CA ASN A 402 29.00 7.11 -20.03
C ASN A 402 30.43 6.64 -20.33
N ILE A 403 30.75 5.38 -20.02
CA ILE A 403 32.07 4.78 -20.35
C ILE A 403 32.19 4.60 -21.86
N LYS A 404 31.12 4.26 -22.58
CA LYS A 404 31.14 4.18 -24.05
C LYS A 404 31.25 5.55 -24.70
N GLU A 405 30.51 6.57 -24.23
CA GLU A 405 30.62 7.95 -24.72
C GLU A 405 32.02 8.52 -24.41
N GLU A 406 32.56 8.31 -23.21
CA GLU A 406 33.91 8.75 -22.85
C GLU A 406 35.00 8.03 -23.65
N ASN A 407 34.83 6.75 -23.93
CA ASN A 407 35.74 6.00 -24.79
C ASN A 407 35.59 6.34 -26.28
N LEU A 408 34.39 6.72 -26.73
CA LEU A 408 34.18 7.24 -28.08
C LEU A 408 34.76 8.66 -28.26
N MET A 409 34.64 9.54 -27.24
CA MET A 409 35.31 10.85 -27.27
C MET A 409 36.83 10.73 -27.17
N LYS A 410 37.37 9.75 -26.43
CA LYS A 410 38.82 9.46 -26.41
C LYS A 410 39.33 8.82 -27.69
N LYS A 411 38.49 8.20 -28.51
CA LYS A 411 38.82 7.59 -29.81
C LYS A 411 38.54 8.51 -31.00
N SER A 412 37.98 9.70 -30.80
CA SER A 412 37.79 10.66 -31.87
C SER A 412 39.16 11.23 -32.30
N PRO A 413 39.58 11.11 -33.57
CA PRO A 413 40.88 11.57 -34.05
C PRO A 413 40.98 13.10 -34.21
N TYR A 414 39.93 13.86 -33.86
CA TYR A 414 39.94 15.30 -33.88
C TYR A 414 40.33 15.86 -32.50
N ARG A 415 41.65 15.89 -32.20
CA ARG A 415 42.23 16.87 -31.28
C ARG A 415 42.17 18.25 -31.95
N LEU A 416 41.29 19.10 -31.47
CA LEU A 416 41.42 20.55 -31.67
C LEU A 416 42.56 21.03 -30.75
N SER A 417 43.80 20.87 -31.23
CA SER A 417 44.93 21.67 -30.81
C SER A 417 45.44 22.34 -32.07
N ASP A 418 45.50 23.65 -32.05
CA ASP A 418 46.03 24.63 -32.99
C ASP A 418 44.93 25.50 -33.66
N TYR A 419 44.53 26.54 -32.90
CA TYR A 419 44.57 27.94 -33.31
C TYR A 419 44.35 28.83 -32.11
#